data_f46e517455d0fa26a445fd820e3b4e6b
#
_entry.id   f46e517455d0fa26a445fd820e3b4e6b
#
_cell.length_a   1.000
_cell.length_b   1.000
_cell.length_c   1.000
_cell.angle_alpha   90.00
_cell.angle_beta   90.00
_cell.angle_gamma   90.00
#
_symmetry.space_group_name_H-M   'P 1'
#
loop_
_entity.id
_entity.type
_entity.pdbx_description
1 polymer ?
#
loop_
_entity_poly.entity_id
_entity_poly.type
_entity_poly.pdbx_seq_one_letter_code
_entity_poly.pdbx_strand_id
1 'polypeptide(L)'
;MHDRANDKMPAKETIVPIGAAYFPVPEGSATRRYAFILVPGFTLLAFSSAVEPLRIANQLSQQPLYQWQLLSETGAPVASSSGISVCVDAALAPMDRATRVFVCAGNPTSAAAAPKIVGAIQRHARFGGAVGGICTGAVALAAAGLLEDRAFTLHWENQPAFAEDFPALCPTVNRFEVSDGVMTCGGGAAATDMMLSLIAEDYGTEFAAMVSEMCLRKVMVGIEKEQRSSMAVLIRSRNPGLLNIVNLMNAHIEDPLSLDDLAQAAGFSRRHIERMFLSVLGETPGDYYRGIRLDRGRNLLSTTDLGLLDVALACGFGSVAHFSKSFKSRFGVTPTKFNRPIKGARPTPSR
;
A
#
# COMPACT_ATOMS: atom_id res chain seq x y z
N MET A 1 -9.14 39.75 -25.57
CA MET A 1 -9.12 39.77 -24.10
C MET A 1 -10.03 38.63 -23.66
N HIS A 2 -9.48 37.43 -23.44
CA HIS A 2 -10.23 36.32 -22.88
C HIS A 2 -9.86 36.24 -21.41
N ASP A 3 -10.85 36.55 -20.61
CA ASP A 3 -10.84 36.44 -19.15
C ASP A 3 -10.66 34.97 -18.80
N ARG A 4 -9.47 34.57 -18.40
CA ARG A 4 -9.23 33.24 -17.81
C ARG A 4 -9.81 33.29 -16.42
N ALA A 5 -11.11 32.96 -16.31
CA ALA A 5 -11.74 32.67 -15.06
C ALA A 5 -10.83 31.72 -14.26
N ASN A 6 -10.43 32.20 -13.11
CA ASN A 6 -9.61 31.51 -12.11
C ASN A 6 -10.46 30.36 -11.54
N ASP A 7 -10.39 29.19 -12.18
CA ASP A 7 -11.13 27.97 -11.80
C ASP A 7 -10.46 27.34 -10.56
N LYS A 8 -10.41 28.13 -9.46
CA LYS A 8 -10.05 27.62 -8.14
C LYS A 8 -11.24 26.83 -7.62
N MET A 9 -11.00 25.57 -7.30
CA MET A 9 -11.99 24.73 -6.63
C MET A 9 -12.62 25.49 -5.45
N PRO A 10 -13.94 25.39 -5.25
CA PRO A 10 -14.62 26.06 -4.13
C PRO A 10 -13.98 25.63 -2.82
N ALA A 11 -13.70 26.59 -1.94
CA ALA A 11 -13.17 26.32 -0.62
C ALA A 11 -14.23 25.55 0.18
N LYS A 12 -13.97 24.29 0.48
CA LYS A 12 -14.80 23.47 1.37
C LYS A 12 -14.67 24.03 2.79
N GLU A 13 -15.78 24.13 3.51
CA GLU A 13 -15.76 24.51 4.91
C GLU A 13 -14.93 23.49 5.71
N THR A 14 -14.02 23.98 6.57
CA THR A 14 -13.16 23.12 7.37
C THR A 14 -13.94 22.55 8.54
N ILE A 15 -13.93 21.24 8.69
CA ILE A 15 -14.64 20.54 9.76
C ILE A 15 -13.82 20.65 11.05
N VAL A 16 -14.39 21.30 12.07
CA VAL A 16 -13.83 21.35 13.44
C VAL A 16 -14.86 20.76 14.41
N PRO A 17 -14.82 19.45 14.68
CA PRO A 17 -15.77 18.81 15.58
C PRO A 17 -15.60 19.27 17.02
N ILE A 18 -16.70 19.33 17.78
CA ILE A 18 -16.66 19.59 19.22
C ILE A 18 -16.32 18.31 19.96
N GLY A 19 -15.45 18.40 20.95
CA GLY A 19 -15.07 17.29 21.82
C GLY A 19 -14.71 17.77 23.23
N ALA A 20 -14.70 16.85 24.19
CA ALA A 20 -14.33 17.17 25.58
C ALA A 20 -12.82 17.31 25.78
N ALA A 21 -12.02 16.58 24.98
CA ALA A 21 -10.56 16.67 25.05
C ALA A 21 -10.08 17.92 24.28
N TYR A 22 -9.10 18.61 24.86
CA TYR A 22 -8.52 19.83 24.30
C TYR A 22 -7.00 19.82 24.45
N PHE A 23 -6.30 20.28 23.41
CA PHE A 23 -4.86 20.51 23.44
C PHE A 23 -4.55 21.91 22.85
N PRO A 24 -3.83 22.77 23.57
CA PRO A 24 -3.54 24.13 23.12
C PRO A 24 -2.55 24.10 21.95
N VAL A 25 -2.93 24.70 20.85
CA VAL A 25 -2.07 24.99 19.69
C VAL A 25 -2.07 26.51 19.49
N PRO A 26 -0.94 27.14 19.11
CA PRO A 26 -0.88 28.58 18.89
C PRO A 26 -2.00 29.07 17.97
N GLU A 27 -2.67 30.15 18.37
CA GLU A 27 -3.73 30.76 17.55
C GLU A 27 -3.15 31.30 16.25
N GLY A 28 -3.94 31.19 15.17
CA GLY A 28 -3.55 31.65 13.84
C GLY A 28 -2.57 30.73 13.11
N SER A 29 -2.41 29.50 13.57
CA SER A 29 -1.66 28.46 12.86
C SER A 29 -2.19 28.27 11.43
N ALA A 30 -1.28 28.17 10.45
CA ALA A 30 -1.66 28.05 9.04
C ALA A 30 -2.39 26.73 8.77
N THR A 31 -3.56 26.79 8.14
CA THR A 31 -4.30 25.60 7.73
C THR A 31 -3.52 24.83 6.66
N ARG A 32 -3.21 23.56 6.95
CA ARG A 32 -2.60 22.61 6.00
C ARG A 32 -3.66 21.99 5.12
N ARG A 33 -3.42 21.96 3.81
CA ARG A 33 -4.37 21.45 2.81
C ARG A 33 -3.97 20.08 2.32
N TYR A 34 -4.96 19.19 2.25
CA TYR A 34 -4.83 17.83 1.74
C TYR A 34 -5.83 17.60 0.62
N ALA A 35 -5.47 16.75 -0.35
CA ALA A 35 -6.39 16.22 -1.34
C ALA A 35 -6.21 14.70 -1.42
N PHE A 36 -7.31 13.96 -1.35
CA PHE A 36 -7.32 12.51 -1.48
C PHE A 36 -8.02 12.14 -2.79
N ILE A 37 -7.25 11.60 -3.74
CA ILE A 37 -7.76 11.08 -5.01
C ILE A 37 -8.20 9.64 -4.75
N LEU A 38 -9.50 9.39 -4.77
CA LEU A 38 -10.06 8.06 -4.58
C LEU A 38 -10.12 7.34 -5.93
N VAL A 39 -9.48 6.18 -5.97
CA VAL A 39 -9.46 5.29 -7.14
C VAL A 39 -10.50 4.19 -6.93
N PRO A 40 -11.30 3.78 -7.95
CA PRO A 40 -12.23 2.67 -7.80
C PRO A 40 -11.58 1.42 -7.19
N GLY A 41 -12.22 0.83 -6.18
CA GLY A 41 -11.66 -0.29 -5.42
C GLY A 41 -10.66 0.12 -4.33
N PHE A 42 -10.53 1.41 -4.01
CA PHE A 42 -9.65 1.85 -2.92
C PHE A 42 -9.98 1.18 -1.59
N THR A 43 -8.98 1.01 -0.73
CA THR A 43 -9.17 0.41 0.60
C THR A 43 -9.75 1.42 1.57
N LEU A 44 -11.03 1.26 1.95
CA LEU A 44 -11.75 2.19 2.82
C LEU A 44 -11.06 2.37 4.18
N LEU A 45 -10.57 1.27 4.78
CA LEU A 45 -9.81 1.33 6.03
C LEU A 45 -8.58 2.22 5.91
N ALA A 46 -7.82 2.11 4.83
CA ALA A 46 -6.60 2.90 4.65
C ALA A 46 -6.90 4.38 4.44
N PHE A 47 -7.95 4.69 3.67
CA PHE A 47 -8.43 6.07 3.47
C PHE A 47 -8.92 6.70 4.78
N SER A 48 -9.82 6.03 5.51
CA SER A 48 -10.32 6.54 6.79
C SER A 48 -9.20 6.69 7.83
N SER A 49 -8.25 5.76 7.86
CA SER A 49 -7.05 5.83 8.71
C SER A 49 -6.14 7.03 8.38
N ALA A 50 -6.22 7.58 7.18
CA ALA A 50 -5.51 8.80 6.81
C ALA A 50 -6.29 10.08 7.18
N VAL A 51 -7.62 10.08 7.02
CA VAL A 51 -8.44 11.28 7.25
C VAL A 51 -8.72 11.51 8.75
N GLU A 52 -8.98 10.45 9.51
CA GLU A 52 -9.39 10.56 10.92
C GLU A 52 -8.36 11.25 11.83
N PRO A 53 -7.03 11.01 11.72
CA PRO A 53 -6.06 11.78 12.50
C PRO A 53 -6.13 13.30 12.25
N LEU A 54 -6.38 13.72 11.00
CA LEU A 54 -6.52 15.14 10.65
C LEU A 54 -7.78 15.75 11.28
N ARG A 55 -8.90 15.02 11.23
CA ARG A 55 -10.14 15.40 11.88
C ARG A 55 -9.98 15.52 13.40
N ILE A 56 -9.31 14.54 14.03
CA ILE A 56 -9.02 14.53 15.47
C ILE A 56 -8.14 15.69 15.86
N ALA A 57 -7.13 16.03 15.05
CA ALA A 57 -6.27 17.19 15.30
C ALA A 57 -7.07 18.50 15.32
N ASN A 58 -8.00 18.70 14.37
CA ASN A 58 -8.91 19.85 14.38
C ASN A 58 -9.80 19.86 15.65
N GLN A 59 -10.32 18.67 16.04
CA GLN A 59 -11.15 18.54 17.24
C GLN A 59 -10.36 18.90 18.51
N LEU A 60 -9.16 18.37 18.69
CA LEU A 60 -8.35 18.62 19.89
C LEU A 60 -7.89 20.06 20.01
N SER A 61 -7.53 20.70 18.90
CA SER A 61 -7.08 22.09 18.91
C SER A 61 -8.23 23.11 18.91
N GLN A 62 -9.45 22.68 18.55
CA GLN A 62 -10.60 23.55 18.27
C GLN A 62 -10.27 24.62 17.21
N GLN A 63 -9.33 24.30 16.29
CA GLN A 63 -8.89 25.15 15.20
C GLN A 63 -8.93 24.41 13.87
N PRO A 64 -9.07 25.09 12.72
CA PRO A 64 -9.05 24.49 11.39
C PRO A 64 -7.61 24.22 10.93
N LEU A 65 -6.83 23.38 11.68
CA LEU A 65 -5.44 23.08 11.37
C LEU A 65 -5.30 22.34 10.05
N TYR A 66 -6.27 21.48 9.72
CA TYR A 66 -6.28 20.64 8.53
C TYR A 66 -7.57 20.77 7.75
N GLN A 67 -7.44 20.95 6.45
CA GLN A 67 -8.54 20.94 5.49
C GLN A 67 -8.25 19.88 4.44
N TRP A 68 -9.26 19.13 4.01
CA TRP A 68 -9.11 18.14 2.97
C TRP A 68 -10.26 18.15 1.97
N GLN A 69 -9.91 17.73 0.73
CA GLN A 69 -10.86 17.50 -0.35
C GLN A 69 -10.77 16.08 -0.84
N LEU A 70 -11.91 15.49 -1.20
CA LEU A 70 -12.02 14.19 -1.82
C LEU A 70 -12.22 14.38 -3.31
N LEU A 71 -11.38 13.74 -4.11
CA LEU A 71 -11.39 13.85 -5.56
C LEU A 71 -11.55 12.48 -6.19
N SER A 72 -12.20 12.44 -7.36
CA SER A 72 -12.15 11.28 -8.25
C SER A 72 -11.85 11.73 -9.68
N GLU A 73 -11.56 10.80 -10.56
CA GLU A 73 -11.26 11.12 -11.96
C GLU A 73 -12.37 11.94 -12.63
N THR A 74 -13.62 11.69 -12.28
CA THR A 74 -14.82 12.27 -12.93
C THR A 74 -15.67 13.15 -12.03
N GLY A 75 -15.40 13.20 -10.71
CA GLY A 75 -16.26 13.83 -9.72
C GLY A 75 -17.46 12.96 -9.28
N ALA A 76 -17.61 11.77 -9.83
CA ALA A 76 -18.63 10.82 -9.40
C ALA A 76 -18.21 10.10 -8.09
N PRO A 77 -19.18 9.62 -7.28
CA PRO A 77 -18.90 8.78 -6.13
C PRO A 77 -18.06 7.56 -6.48
N VAL A 78 -17.18 7.13 -5.58
CA VAL A 78 -16.24 6.03 -5.80
C VAL A 78 -16.55 4.89 -4.85
N ALA A 79 -16.74 3.68 -5.40
CA ALA A 79 -16.89 2.47 -4.62
C ALA A 79 -15.54 1.99 -4.09
N SER A 80 -15.44 1.72 -2.78
CA SER A 80 -14.30 1.09 -2.14
C SER A 80 -14.27 -0.42 -2.40
N SER A 81 -13.17 -1.07 -2.01
CA SER A 81 -13.02 -2.54 -2.08
C SER A 81 -14.03 -3.30 -1.21
N SER A 82 -14.64 -2.64 -0.21
CA SER A 82 -15.71 -3.20 0.62
C SER A 82 -17.12 -2.98 0.04
N GLY A 83 -17.26 -2.35 -1.14
CA GLY A 83 -18.53 -2.05 -1.77
C GLY A 83 -19.21 -0.76 -1.26
N ILE A 84 -18.65 -0.10 -0.24
CA ILE A 84 -19.17 1.17 0.26
C ILE A 84 -18.74 2.29 -0.69
N SER A 85 -19.71 3.06 -1.18
CA SER A 85 -19.45 4.22 -2.04
C SER A 85 -19.24 5.48 -1.21
N VAL A 86 -18.20 6.24 -1.56
CA VAL A 86 -17.86 7.53 -0.96
C VAL A 86 -18.12 8.64 -1.96
N CYS A 87 -18.91 9.62 -1.57
CA CYS A 87 -19.11 10.85 -2.34
C CYS A 87 -17.82 11.67 -2.31
N VAL A 88 -17.45 12.26 -3.44
CA VAL A 88 -16.29 13.14 -3.57
C VAL A 88 -16.74 14.57 -3.75
N ASP A 89 -15.84 15.52 -3.49
CA ASP A 89 -16.13 16.94 -3.56
C ASP A 89 -16.07 17.48 -5.00
N ALA A 90 -15.15 16.88 -5.83
CA ALA A 90 -14.96 17.33 -7.22
C ALA A 90 -14.27 16.29 -8.10
N ALA A 91 -14.26 16.55 -9.40
CA ALA A 91 -13.37 15.88 -10.35
C ALA A 91 -11.93 16.38 -10.20
N LEU A 92 -10.97 15.58 -10.74
CA LEU A 92 -9.57 15.99 -10.81
C LEU A 92 -9.40 17.32 -11.55
N ALA A 93 -8.80 18.28 -10.86
CA ALA A 93 -8.45 19.60 -11.40
C ALA A 93 -7.04 20.00 -10.92
N PRO A 94 -6.42 21.03 -11.50
CA PRO A 94 -5.16 21.57 -10.98
C PRO A 94 -5.29 22.00 -9.51
N MET A 95 -4.35 21.58 -8.68
CA MET A 95 -4.34 21.87 -7.24
C MET A 95 -3.25 22.89 -6.89
N ASP A 96 -3.48 23.63 -5.80
CA ASP A 96 -2.46 24.53 -5.27
C ASP A 96 -1.24 23.72 -4.79
N ARG A 97 -0.03 24.18 -5.10
CA ARG A 97 1.23 23.53 -4.73
C ARG A 97 1.39 23.29 -3.22
N ALA A 98 0.74 24.10 -2.39
CA ALA A 98 0.74 23.93 -0.93
C ALA A 98 -0.14 22.77 -0.45
N THR A 99 -0.91 22.13 -1.35
CA THR A 99 -1.75 20.99 -1.03
C THR A 99 -0.93 19.70 -1.05
N ARG A 100 -0.98 18.88 0.00
CA ARG A 100 -0.44 17.53 0.01
C ARG A 100 -1.44 16.59 -0.67
N VAL A 101 -1.07 15.96 -1.77
CA VAL A 101 -1.98 15.14 -2.61
C VAL A 101 -1.70 13.67 -2.43
N PHE A 102 -2.71 12.89 -2.06
CA PHE A 102 -2.60 11.45 -1.85
C PHE A 102 -3.48 10.67 -2.82
N VAL A 103 -2.90 9.66 -3.49
CA VAL A 103 -3.66 8.67 -4.26
C VAL A 103 -4.04 7.52 -3.34
N CYS A 104 -5.34 7.32 -3.12
CA CYS A 104 -5.90 6.21 -2.34
C CYS A 104 -6.36 5.12 -3.30
N ALA A 105 -5.67 3.99 -3.32
CA ALA A 105 -5.97 2.90 -4.22
C ALA A 105 -6.04 1.54 -3.48
N GLY A 106 -6.39 0.50 -4.22
CA GLY A 106 -6.49 -0.89 -3.78
C GLY A 106 -6.27 -1.81 -4.98
N ASN A 107 -6.85 -3.01 -4.96
CA ASN A 107 -6.81 -3.93 -6.09
C ASN A 107 -8.05 -3.72 -6.99
N PRO A 108 -7.89 -3.79 -8.34
CA PRO A 108 -6.65 -4.03 -9.08
C PRO A 108 -5.74 -2.79 -9.11
N THR A 109 -4.42 -3.01 -9.08
CA THR A 109 -3.41 -1.94 -9.04
C THR A 109 -3.40 -1.07 -10.30
N SER A 110 -3.77 -1.63 -11.45
CA SER A 110 -3.84 -0.94 -12.75
C SER A 110 -4.76 0.30 -12.73
N ALA A 111 -5.78 0.31 -11.87
CA ALA A 111 -6.66 1.46 -11.72
C ALA A 111 -5.93 2.70 -11.19
N ALA A 112 -4.89 2.53 -10.37
CA ALA A 112 -4.05 3.63 -9.86
C ALA A 112 -3.17 4.25 -10.96
N ALA A 113 -2.81 3.47 -11.98
CA ALA A 113 -2.00 3.93 -13.11
C ALA A 113 -2.82 4.60 -14.23
N ALA A 114 -4.09 4.95 -13.98
CA ALA A 114 -4.92 5.64 -14.98
C ALA A 114 -4.26 6.96 -15.45
N PRO A 115 -4.17 7.22 -16.77
CA PRO A 115 -3.40 8.34 -17.32
C PRO A 115 -3.77 9.71 -16.76
N LYS A 116 -5.04 9.94 -16.43
CA LYS A 116 -5.50 11.20 -15.84
C LYS A 116 -4.99 11.39 -14.43
N ILE A 117 -4.97 10.32 -13.60
CA ILE A 117 -4.44 10.34 -12.24
C ILE A 117 -2.94 10.59 -12.29
N VAL A 118 -2.21 9.78 -13.07
CA VAL A 118 -0.76 9.91 -13.28
C VAL A 118 -0.40 11.33 -13.75
N GLY A 119 -1.09 11.84 -14.78
CA GLY A 119 -0.86 13.19 -15.28
C GLY A 119 -1.16 14.31 -14.27
N ALA A 120 -2.15 14.12 -13.38
CA ALA A 120 -2.48 15.08 -12.33
C ALA A 120 -1.39 15.17 -11.26
N ILE A 121 -0.94 14.01 -10.72
CA ILE A 121 0.11 13.96 -9.70
C ILE A 121 1.47 14.37 -10.26
N GLN A 122 1.81 13.97 -11.49
CA GLN A 122 3.04 14.37 -12.16
C GLN A 122 3.13 15.89 -12.33
N ARG A 123 2.02 16.50 -12.78
CA ARG A 123 1.93 17.97 -12.89
C ARG A 123 2.07 18.64 -11.54
N HIS A 124 1.37 18.14 -10.50
CA HIS A 124 1.43 18.69 -9.15
C HIS A 124 2.85 18.65 -8.59
N ALA A 125 3.52 17.49 -8.67
CA ALA A 125 4.91 17.32 -8.23
C ALA A 125 5.88 18.21 -9.01
N ARG A 126 5.69 18.36 -10.34
CA ARG A 126 6.53 19.23 -11.18
C ARG A 126 6.49 20.71 -10.74
N PHE A 127 5.38 21.15 -10.17
CA PHE A 127 5.26 22.51 -9.61
C PHE A 127 5.64 22.60 -8.13
N GLY A 128 6.32 21.57 -7.58
CA GLY A 128 6.83 21.53 -6.22
C GLY A 128 5.78 21.15 -5.17
N GLY A 129 4.65 20.59 -5.57
CA GLY A 129 3.64 20.06 -4.66
C GLY A 129 4.02 18.69 -4.11
N ALA A 130 3.75 18.44 -2.84
CA ALA A 130 3.98 17.15 -2.19
C ALA A 130 2.92 16.12 -2.60
N VAL A 131 3.37 14.89 -2.87
CA VAL A 131 2.52 13.79 -3.35
C VAL A 131 2.67 12.54 -2.48
N GLY A 132 1.63 11.74 -2.41
CA GLY A 132 1.67 10.51 -1.65
C GLY A 132 0.83 9.37 -2.24
N GLY A 133 1.14 8.15 -1.79
CA GLY A 133 0.42 6.93 -2.14
C GLY A 133 -0.03 6.16 -0.90
N ILE A 134 -1.31 5.84 -0.82
CA ILE A 134 -1.90 5.05 0.26
C ILE A 134 -2.25 3.67 -0.28
N CYS A 135 -1.78 2.61 0.39
CA CYS A 135 -1.93 1.21 0.01
C CYS A 135 -1.23 0.96 -1.35
N THR A 136 -1.96 0.69 -2.43
CA THR A 136 -1.40 0.54 -3.77
C THR A 136 -1.29 1.88 -4.54
N GLY A 137 -1.58 3.01 -3.91
CA GLY A 137 -1.44 4.34 -4.52
C GLY A 137 -0.01 4.68 -4.99
N ALA A 138 1.01 4.04 -4.42
CA ALA A 138 2.40 4.16 -4.88
C ALA A 138 2.59 3.73 -6.35
N VAL A 139 1.71 2.89 -6.91
CA VAL A 139 1.73 2.52 -8.34
C VAL A 139 1.52 3.74 -9.23
N ALA A 140 0.63 4.66 -8.83
CA ALA A 140 0.45 5.92 -9.55
C ALA A 140 1.72 6.79 -9.55
N LEU A 141 2.42 6.83 -8.40
CA LEU A 141 3.68 7.57 -8.26
C LEU A 141 4.80 6.94 -9.08
N ALA A 142 4.88 5.60 -9.13
CA ALA A 142 5.82 4.87 -9.97
C ALA A 142 5.58 5.16 -11.44
N ALA A 143 4.33 5.05 -11.89
CA ALA A 143 3.93 5.37 -13.27
C ALA A 143 4.18 6.85 -13.66
N ALA A 144 4.22 7.74 -12.66
CA ALA A 144 4.56 9.15 -12.85
C ALA A 144 6.08 9.43 -12.82
N GLY A 145 6.95 8.42 -12.58
CA GLY A 145 8.40 8.59 -12.47
C GLY A 145 8.83 9.36 -11.20
N LEU A 146 8.07 9.26 -10.10
CA LEU A 146 8.30 10.05 -8.90
C LEU A 146 8.97 9.27 -7.76
N LEU A 147 9.32 7.99 -7.98
CA LEU A 147 9.88 7.11 -6.95
C LEU A 147 11.37 6.79 -7.16
N GLU A 148 11.98 7.26 -8.25
CA GLU A 148 13.40 7.09 -8.50
C GLU A 148 14.23 7.76 -7.40
N ASP A 149 15.25 7.07 -6.91
CA ASP A 149 16.17 7.51 -5.84
C ASP A 149 15.49 7.92 -4.52
N ARG A 150 14.28 7.44 -4.26
CA ARG A 150 13.52 7.72 -3.04
C ARG A 150 13.14 6.45 -2.28
N ALA A 151 13.15 6.52 -0.95
CA ALA A 151 12.54 5.50 -0.12
C ALA A 151 11.01 5.59 -0.25
N PHE A 152 10.38 4.46 -0.57
CA PHE A 152 8.93 4.36 -0.67
C PHE A 152 8.45 2.96 -0.28
N THR A 153 7.18 2.83 0.00
CA THR A 153 6.55 1.54 0.29
C THR A 153 5.15 1.47 -0.30
N LEU A 154 4.62 0.25 -0.41
CA LEU A 154 3.22 -0.04 -0.75
C LEU A 154 2.80 -1.30 0.00
N HIS A 155 1.51 -1.65 -0.10
CA HIS A 155 0.99 -2.83 0.61
C HIS A 155 1.79 -4.09 0.28
N TRP A 156 2.26 -4.79 1.31
CA TRP A 156 3.16 -5.95 1.19
C TRP A 156 2.66 -7.03 0.21
N GLU A 157 1.32 -7.23 0.14
CA GLU A 157 0.69 -8.19 -0.76
C GLU A 157 0.96 -7.88 -2.23
N ASN A 158 1.11 -6.59 -2.57
CA ASN A 158 1.28 -6.12 -3.94
C ASN A 158 2.74 -5.87 -4.34
N GLN A 159 3.70 -5.95 -3.40
CA GLN A 159 5.12 -5.76 -3.71
C GLN A 159 5.65 -6.75 -4.76
N PRO A 160 5.27 -8.04 -4.75
CA PRO A 160 5.70 -8.95 -5.80
C PRO A 160 5.23 -8.55 -7.21
N ALA A 161 3.97 -8.17 -7.36
CA ALA A 161 3.43 -7.69 -8.64
C ALA A 161 4.03 -6.34 -9.06
N PHE A 162 4.26 -5.46 -8.09
CA PHE A 162 4.91 -4.18 -8.33
C PHE A 162 6.34 -4.35 -8.89
N ALA A 163 7.11 -5.32 -8.38
CA ALA A 163 8.46 -5.60 -8.84
C ALA A 163 8.48 -6.12 -10.30
N GLU A 164 7.44 -6.83 -10.75
CA GLU A 164 7.29 -7.26 -12.14
C GLU A 164 7.02 -6.06 -13.08
N ASP A 165 6.15 -5.14 -12.64
CA ASP A 165 5.77 -3.95 -13.44
C ASP A 165 6.86 -2.87 -13.43
N PHE A 166 7.63 -2.75 -12.32
CA PHE A 166 8.65 -1.72 -12.10
C PHE A 166 9.96 -2.32 -11.55
N PRO A 167 10.69 -3.12 -12.35
CA PRO A 167 11.84 -3.90 -11.86
C PRO A 167 13.03 -3.04 -11.38
N ALA A 168 13.09 -1.76 -11.78
CA ALA A 168 14.12 -0.83 -11.31
C ALA A 168 13.80 -0.19 -9.95
N LEU A 169 12.56 -0.34 -9.43
CA LEU A 169 12.11 0.28 -8.19
C LEU A 169 11.98 -0.77 -7.07
N CYS A 170 12.60 -0.50 -5.92
CA CYS A 170 12.62 -1.40 -4.77
C CYS A 170 11.84 -0.79 -3.60
N PRO A 171 10.60 -1.20 -3.33
CA PRO A 171 9.85 -0.74 -2.16
C PRO A 171 10.46 -1.28 -0.87
N THR A 172 10.44 -0.47 0.19
CA THR A 172 10.83 -0.91 1.53
C THR A 172 9.78 -1.82 2.16
N VAL A 173 10.17 -2.52 3.21
CA VAL A 173 9.26 -3.34 4.04
C VAL A 173 8.55 -2.53 5.13
N ASN A 174 8.87 -1.25 5.26
CA ASN A 174 8.37 -0.37 6.31
C ASN A 174 6.88 -0.09 6.15
N ARG A 175 6.23 0.30 7.24
CA ARG A 175 4.79 0.62 7.24
C ARG A 175 4.48 1.87 6.44
N PHE A 176 5.36 2.85 6.48
CA PHE A 176 5.31 4.07 5.67
C PHE A 176 6.71 4.63 5.45
N GLU A 177 6.82 5.50 4.45
CA GLU A 177 8.02 6.26 4.10
C GLU A 177 7.64 7.72 3.83
N VAL A 178 8.53 8.61 4.24
CA VAL A 178 8.48 10.04 3.92
C VAL A 178 9.86 10.44 3.41
N SER A 179 9.95 10.76 2.13
CA SER A 179 11.23 11.07 1.47
C SER A 179 11.01 12.18 0.43
N ASP A 180 11.69 13.32 0.59
CA ASP A 180 11.76 14.43 -0.38
C ASP A 180 10.40 14.83 -1.00
N GLY A 181 9.38 15.04 -0.15
CA GLY A 181 8.04 15.44 -0.58
C GLY A 181 7.19 14.31 -1.15
N VAL A 182 7.69 13.06 -1.13
CA VAL A 182 6.94 11.85 -1.44
C VAL A 182 6.61 11.11 -0.15
N MET A 183 5.34 10.76 0.04
CA MET A 183 4.83 10.09 1.24
C MET A 183 4.07 8.83 0.83
N THR A 184 4.49 7.67 1.31
CA THR A 184 3.84 6.39 0.95
C THR A 184 3.60 5.53 2.18
N CYS A 185 2.52 4.75 2.18
CA CYS A 185 2.28 3.78 3.25
C CYS A 185 1.67 2.48 2.71
N GLY A 186 1.89 1.39 3.44
CA GLY A 186 1.32 0.09 3.13
C GLY A 186 -0.20 -0.01 3.26
N GLY A 187 -0.89 1.07 3.62
CA GLY A 187 -2.33 1.08 3.80
C GLY A 187 -2.78 0.55 5.17
N GLY A 188 -4.09 0.26 5.31
CA GLY A 188 -4.65 -0.11 6.60
C GLY A 188 -4.34 0.92 7.68
N ALA A 189 -4.02 0.44 8.87
CA ALA A 189 -3.64 1.32 9.99
C ALA A 189 -2.26 1.99 9.85
N ALA A 190 -1.43 1.59 8.87
CA ALA A 190 -0.17 2.28 8.60
C ALA A 190 -0.38 3.71 8.06
N ALA A 191 -1.53 3.98 7.45
CA ALA A 191 -1.92 5.33 7.04
C ALA A 191 -2.06 6.28 8.25
N THR A 192 -2.59 5.79 9.39
CA THR A 192 -2.61 6.56 10.64
C THR A 192 -1.20 6.90 11.11
N ASP A 193 -0.27 5.94 11.07
CA ASP A 193 1.12 6.17 11.52
C ASP A 193 1.80 7.24 10.67
N MET A 194 1.61 7.19 9.35
CA MET A 194 2.11 8.20 8.42
C MET A 194 1.52 9.58 8.73
N MET A 195 0.21 9.68 8.92
CA MET A 195 -0.42 10.98 9.24
C MET A 195 0.01 11.52 10.60
N LEU A 196 0.18 10.67 11.62
CA LEU A 196 0.71 11.07 12.92
C LEU A 196 2.15 11.60 12.81
N SER A 197 2.98 11.02 11.94
CA SER A 197 4.32 11.55 11.64
C SER A 197 4.26 12.94 11.02
N LEU A 198 3.33 13.17 10.07
CA LEU A 198 3.13 14.48 9.45
C LEU A 198 2.54 15.51 10.44
N ILE A 199 1.67 15.09 11.35
CA ILE A 199 1.14 15.95 12.42
C ILE A 199 2.26 16.31 13.40
N ALA A 200 3.17 15.37 13.72
CA ALA A 200 4.32 15.65 14.57
C ALA A 200 5.30 16.65 13.92
N GLU A 201 5.49 16.56 12.61
CA GLU A 201 6.27 17.54 11.84
C GLU A 201 5.61 18.93 11.86
N ASP A 202 4.28 19.00 11.66
CA ASP A 202 3.54 20.25 11.56
C ASP A 202 3.35 20.95 12.94
N TYR A 203 3.09 20.19 14.02
CA TYR A 203 2.65 20.73 15.32
C TYR A 203 3.32 20.12 16.56
N GLY A 204 4.35 19.30 16.35
CA GLY A 204 5.14 18.70 17.43
C GLY A 204 4.64 17.31 17.89
N THR A 205 5.56 16.58 18.52
CA THR A 205 5.36 15.18 18.92
C THR A 205 4.33 15.00 20.02
N GLU A 206 4.21 15.96 20.94
CA GLU A 206 3.23 15.92 22.03
C GLU A 206 1.80 16.00 21.50
N PHE A 207 1.54 16.91 20.56
CA PHE A 207 0.24 17.01 19.92
C PHE A 207 -0.11 15.74 19.14
N ALA A 208 0.84 15.23 18.35
CA ALA A 208 0.66 13.96 17.63
C ALA A 208 0.39 12.77 18.58
N ALA A 209 1.01 12.74 19.75
CA ALA A 209 0.74 11.73 20.77
C ALA A 209 -0.69 11.80 21.29
N MET A 210 -1.21 12.99 21.55
CA MET A 210 -2.63 13.17 21.94
C MET A 210 -3.59 12.74 20.84
N VAL A 211 -3.29 13.05 19.56
CA VAL A 211 -4.07 12.56 18.42
C VAL A 211 -4.04 11.03 18.37
N SER A 212 -2.87 10.40 18.62
CA SER A 212 -2.72 8.94 18.66
C SER A 212 -3.56 8.30 19.76
N GLU A 213 -3.59 8.89 20.96
CA GLU A 213 -4.42 8.42 22.06
C GLU A 213 -5.91 8.49 21.73
N MET A 214 -6.35 9.57 21.08
CA MET A 214 -7.73 9.70 20.59
C MET A 214 -8.09 8.66 19.51
N CYS A 215 -7.09 8.19 18.75
CA CYS A 215 -7.27 7.06 17.84
C CYS A 215 -7.29 5.70 18.57
N LEU A 216 -7.23 5.67 19.92
CA LEU A 216 -7.09 4.47 20.76
C LEU A 216 -5.90 3.58 20.34
N ARG A 217 -4.82 4.20 19.90
CA ARG A 217 -3.57 3.53 19.51
C ARG A 217 -2.48 3.77 20.51
N LYS A 218 -1.70 2.72 20.81
CA LYS A 218 -0.41 2.92 21.48
C LYS A 218 0.51 3.69 20.56
N VAL A 219 1.11 4.77 21.07
CA VAL A 219 2.12 5.55 20.34
C VAL A 219 3.20 4.60 19.83
N MET A 220 3.31 4.48 18.52
CA MET A 220 4.34 3.70 17.87
C MET A 220 5.43 4.68 17.43
N VAL A 221 6.38 4.96 18.29
CA VAL A 221 7.53 5.80 17.98
C VAL A 221 8.45 5.03 17.01
N GLY A 222 8.67 5.57 15.81
CA GLY A 222 9.67 5.10 14.84
C GLY A 222 9.09 4.65 13.49
N ILE A 223 9.75 5.09 12.43
CA ILE A 223 9.49 4.77 11.01
C ILE A 223 9.74 3.27 10.73
N GLU A 224 10.58 2.62 11.52
CA GLU A 224 11.18 1.31 11.29
C GLU A 224 10.31 0.09 11.65
N LYS A 225 8.98 0.20 11.63
CA LYS A 225 8.16 -0.99 11.85
C LYS A 225 7.71 -1.59 10.54
N GLU A 226 8.21 -2.77 10.26
CA GLU A 226 7.81 -3.57 9.10
C GLU A 226 6.30 -3.78 9.05
N GLN A 227 5.72 -3.80 7.85
CA GLN A 227 4.30 -4.06 7.61
C GLN A 227 3.88 -5.43 8.12
N ARG A 228 4.75 -6.42 7.97
CA ARG A 228 4.61 -7.75 8.56
C ARG A 228 5.39 -7.77 9.88
N SER A 229 4.68 -7.75 10.98
CA SER A 229 5.31 -8.06 12.26
C SER A 229 5.81 -9.49 12.23
N SER A 230 7.08 -9.59 11.99
CA SER A 230 7.92 -10.76 11.97
C SER A 230 7.30 -12.03 11.37
N MET A 231 7.98 -12.60 10.41
CA MET A 231 7.84 -13.98 9.95
C MET A 231 7.62 -14.96 11.14
N ALA A 232 8.16 -14.60 12.33
CA ALA A 232 7.94 -15.29 13.59
C ALA A 232 6.46 -15.47 13.98
N VAL A 233 5.59 -14.48 13.72
CA VAL A 233 4.16 -14.59 14.00
C VAL A 233 3.46 -15.47 12.97
N LEU A 234 3.82 -15.35 11.70
CA LEU A 234 3.23 -16.14 10.62
C LEU A 234 3.55 -17.63 10.79
N ILE A 235 4.77 -17.96 11.13
CA ILE A 235 5.22 -19.35 11.34
C ILE A 235 5.08 -19.81 12.81
N ARG A 236 4.47 -18.98 13.68
CA ARG A 236 4.27 -19.24 15.12
C ARG A 236 5.54 -19.71 15.84
N SER A 237 6.70 -19.23 15.42
CA SER A 237 7.99 -19.59 15.98
C SER A 237 8.92 -18.39 16.11
N ARG A 238 9.66 -18.34 17.22
CA ARG A 238 10.74 -17.37 17.46
C ARG A 238 12.12 -18.00 17.21
N ASN A 239 12.18 -19.20 16.63
CA ASN A 239 13.45 -19.85 16.33
C ASN A 239 14.21 -19.06 15.24
N PRO A 240 15.36 -18.42 15.56
CA PRO A 240 16.08 -17.58 14.61
C PRO A 240 16.56 -18.38 13.37
N GLY A 241 16.91 -19.65 13.55
CA GLY A 241 17.36 -20.52 12.45
C GLY A 241 16.24 -20.80 11.45
N LEU A 242 15.01 -21.10 11.95
CA LEU A 242 13.85 -21.30 11.10
C LEU A 242 13.48 -20.02 10.35
N LEU A 243 13.50 -18.88 11.06
CA LEU A 243 13.23 -17.55 10.45
C LEU A 243 14.22 -17.22 9.35
N ASN A 244 15.52 -17.49 9.57
CA ASN A 244 16.54 -17.25 8.56
C ASN A 244 16.32 -18.12 7.30
N ILE A 245 16.01 -19.40 7.47
CA ILE A 245 15.74 -20.30 6.33
C ILE A 245 14.50 -19.86 5.56
N VAL A 246 13.43 -19.48 6.25
CA VAL A 246 12.21 -19.00 5.58
C VAL A 246 12.46 -17.68 4.86
N ASN A 247 13.29 -16.78 5.40
CA ASN A 247 13.70 -15.55 4.72
C ASN A 247 14.51 -15.85 3.45
N LEU A 248 15.46 -16.80 3.51
CA LEU A 248 16.20 -17.26 2.33
C LEU A 248 15.27 -17.84 1.26
N MET A 249 14.29 -18.67 1.66
CA MET A 249 13.28 -19.21 0.73
C MET A 249 12.46 -18.10 0.06
N ASN A 250 12.05 -17.07 0.82
CA ASN A 250 11.31 -15.93 0.27
C ASN A 250 12.14 -15.04 -0.67
N ALA A 251 13.44 -14.90 -0.38
CA ALA A 251 14.35 -14.14 -1.25
C ALA A 251 14.67 -14.85 -2.58
N HIS A 252 14.48 -16.18 -2.65
CA HIS A 252 14.84 -17.01 -3.81
C HIS A 252 13.61 -17.76 -4.36
N ILE A 253 12.50 -17.05 -4.57
CA ILE A 253 11.26 -17.67 -5.09
C ILE A 253 11.38 -18.03 -6.56
N GLU A 254 11.95 -17.15 -7.37
CA GLU A 254 12.09 -17.29 -8.81
C GLU A 254 13.18 -18.33 -9.16
N ASP A 255 14.30 -18.29 -8.45
CA ASP A 255 15.40 -19.25 -8.58
C ASP A 255 15.58 -20.03 -7.27
N PRO A 256 14.79 -21.10 -7.05
CA PRO A 256 14.71 -21.75 -5.77
C PRO A 256 16.00 -22.48 -5.39
N LEU A 257 16.52 -22.16 -4.22
CA LEU A 257 17.65 -22.86 -3.62
C LEU A 257 17.30 -24.32 -3.32
N SER A 258 18.24 -25.21 -3.53
CA SER A 258 18.11 -26.59 -3.06
C SER A 258 18.13 -26.66 -1.52
N LEU A 259 17.68 -27.79 -0.96
CA LEU A 259 17.73 -27.99 0.50
C LEU A 259 19.18 -27.97 1.02
N ASP A 260 20.13 -28.43 0.20
CA ASP A 260 21.54 -28.44 0.56
C ASP A 260 22.13 -27.02 0.55
N ASP A 261 21.76 -26.17 -0.43
CA ASP A 261 22.15 -24.75 -0.47
C ASP A 261 21.56 -23.99 0.72
N LEU A 262 20.29 -24.22 1.05
CA LEU A 262 19.65 -23.63 2.24
C LEU A 262 20.35 -24.06 3.53
N ALA A 263 20.75 -25.33 3.61
CA ALA A 263 21.48 -25.89 4.76
C ALA A 263 22.86 -25.22 4.91
N GLN A 264 23.57 -25.06 3.81
CA GLN A 264 24.87 -24.38 3.79
C GLN A 264 24.75 -22.92 4.17
N ALA A 265 23.82 -22.19 3.55
CA ALA A 265 23.59 -20.76 3.79
C ALA A 265 23.13 -20.45 5.23
N ALA A 266 22.35 -21.34 5.82
CA ALA A 266 21.85 -21.19 7.19
C ALA A 266 22.79 -21.78 8.27
N GLY A 267 23.86 -22.49 7.91
CA GLY A 267 24.79 -23.13 8.85
C GLY A 267 24.20 -24.33 9.60
N PHE A 268 23.25 -25.02 8.99
CA PHE A 268 22.60 -26.21 9.57
C PHE A 268 22.81 -27.48 8.71
N SER A 269 22.65 -28.66 9.31
CA SER A 269 22.53 -29.87 8.52
C SER A 269 21.12 -30.01 7.93
N ARG A 270 21.01 -30.65 6.76
CA ARG A 270 19.73 -30.95 6.11
C ARG A 270 18.74 -31.66 7.07
N ARG A 271 19.20 -32.66 7.82
CA ARG A 271 18.37 -33.36 8.81
C ARG A 271 17.86 -32.45 9.91
N HIS A 272 18.64 -31.46 10.32
CA HIS A 272 18.22 -30.46 11.31
C HIS A 272 17.10 -29.60 10.76
N ILE A 273 17.22 -29.12 9.52
CA ILE A 273 16.18 -28.32 8.85
C ILE A 273 14.89 -29.12 8.71
N GLU A 274 14.96 -30.36 8.19
CA GLU A 274 13.79 -31.24 8.04
C GLU A 274 13.06 -31.45 9.38
N ARG A 275 13.80 -31.73 10.45
CA ARG A 275 13.24 -31.91 11.79
C ARG A 275 12.60 -30.62 12.33
N MET A 276 13.23 -29.47 12.11
CA MET A 276 12.76 -28.19 12.57
C MET A 276 11.45 -27.79 11.86
N PHE A 277 11.37 -27.98 10.54
CA PHE A 277 10.14 -27.71 9.78
C PHE A 277 9.00 -28.63 10.21
N LEU A 278 9.24 -29.92 10.31
CA LEU A 278 8.23 -30.89 10.76
C LEU A 278 7.75 -30.61 12.19
N SER A 279 8.66 -30.27 13.12
CA SER A 279 8.29 -30.03 14.52
C SER A 279 7.53 -28.72 14.74
N VAL A 280 7.80 -27.69 13.94
CA VAL A 280 7.23 -26.35 14.13
C VAL A 280 6.06 -26.07 13.18
N LEU A 281 6.21 -26.47 11.91
CA LEU A 281 5.26 -26.16 10.84
C LEU A 281 4.38 -27.35 10.45
N GLY A 282 4.76 -28.55 10.85
CA GLY A 282 4.02 -29.78 10.54
C GLY A 282 4.17 -30.24 9.09
N GLU A 283 5.09 -29.65 8.31
CA GLU A 283 5.32 -29.99 6.91
C GLU A 283 6.81 -30.03 6.57
N THR A 284 7.16 -30.61 5.41
CA THR A 284 8.55 -30.64 4.97
C THR A 284 9.03 -29.30 4.46
N PRO A 285 10.36 -28.99 4.49
CA PRO A 285 10.90 -27.77 3.89
C PRO A 285 10.53 -27.61 2.41
N GLY A 286 10.52 -28.72 1.65
CA GLY A 286 10.15 -28.70 0.23
C GLY A 286 8.67 -28.40 -0.01
N ASP A 287 7.78 -28.90 0.84
CA ASP A 287 6.34 -28.61 0.75
C ASP A 287 6.07 -27.16 1.13
N TYR A 288 6.67 -26.68 2.22
CA TYR A 288 6.59 -25.28 2.63
C TYR A 288 7.08 -24.34 1.53
N TYR A 289 8.27 -24.60 0.96
CA TYR A 289 8.86 -23.78 -0.10
C TYR A 289 7.98 -23.76 -1.36
N ARG A 290 7.44 -24.92 -1.74
CA ARG A 290 6.46 -25.01 -2.82
C ARG A 290 5.21 -24.20 -2.49
N GLY A 291 4.77 -24.24 -1.24
CA GLY A 291 3.62 -23.48 -0.75
C GLY A 291 3.77 -21.99 -0.96
N ILE A 292 4.86 -21.37 -0.49
CA ILE A 292 5.07 -19.91 -0.63
C ILE A 292 5.22 -19.48 -2.10
N ARG A 293 5.82 -20.33 -2.96
CA ARG A 293 5.90 -20.09 -4.41
C ARG A 293 4.53 -20.11 -5.09
N LEU A 294 3.64 -21.02 -4.66
CA LEU A 294 2.26 -21.05 -5.14
C LEU A 294 1.42 -19.87 -4.61
N ASP A 295 1.66 -19.42 -3.39
CA ASP A 295 1.02 -18.23 -2.83
C ASP A 295 1.42 -16.97 -3.63
N ARG A 296 2.72 -16.84 -4.05
CA ARG A 296 3.16 -15.81 -4.99
C ARG A 296 2.42 -15.93 -6.33
N GLY A 297 2.31 -17.13 -6.90
CA GLY A 297 1.60 -17.35 -8.16
C GLY A 297 0.12 -16.97 -8.08
N ARG A 298 -0.54 -17.24 -6.96
CA ARG A 298 -1.92 -16.80 -6.72
C ARG A 298 -2.03 -15.27 -6.66
N ASN A 299 -1.05 -14.62 -6.04
CA ASN A 299 -1.01 -13.16 -5.98
C ASN A 299 -0.84 -12.56 -7.40
N LEU A 300 0.16 -13.01 -8.17
CA LEU A 300 0.40 -12.54 -9.54
C LEU A 300 -0.82 -12.73 -10.45
N LEU A 301 -1.47 -13.90 -10.39
CA LEU A 301 -2.70 -14.17 -11.14
C LEU A 301 -3.87 -13.24 -10.76
N SER A 302 -3.89 -12.71 -9.53
CA SER A 302 -4.97 -11.83 -9.04
C SER A 302 -4.73 -10.37 -9.35
N THR A 303 -3.46 -9.95 -9.48
CA THR A 303 -3.06 -8.53 -9.44
C THR A 303 -2.40 -8.05 -10.72
N THR A 304 -2.02 -8.97 -11.63
CA THR A 304 -1.36 -8.66 -12.91
C THR A 304 -2.09 -9.30 -14.09
N ASP A 305 -1.80 -8.84 -15.29
CA ASP A 305 -2.24 -9.43 -16.56
C ASP A 305 -1.20 -10.40 -17.16
N LEU A 306 -0.22 -10.86 -16.36
CA LEU A 306 0.82 -11.78 -16.81
C LEU A 306 0.24 -13.09 -17.36
N GLY A 307 0.88 -13.61 -18.39
CA GLY A 307 0.58 -14.92 -18.97
C GLY A 307 0.89 -16.05 -17.97
N LEU A 308 0.19 -17.17 -18.10
CA LEU A 308 0.37 -18.31 -17.18
C LEU A 308 1.79 -18.86 -17.20
N LEU A 309 2.50 -18.75 -18.33
CA LEU A 309 3.90 -19.14 -18.44
C LEU A 309 4.79 -18.22 -17.60
N ASP A 310 4.58 -16.91 -17.72
CA ASP A 310 5.38 -15.90 -17.01
C ASP A 310 5.18 -16.03 -15.50
N VAL A 311 3.92 -16.21 -15.07
CA VAL A 311 3.60 -16.49 -13.64
C VAL A 311 4.29 -17.75 -13.15
N ALA A 312 4.30 -18.84 -13.93
CA ALA A 312 4.97 -20.08 -13.54
C ALA A 312 6.49 -19.86 -13.38
N LEU A 313 7.13 -19.14 -14.30
CA LEU A 313 8.55 -18.80 -14.27
C LEU A 313 8.88 -17.89 -13.08
N ALA A 314 8.13 -16.80 -12.88
CA ALA A 314 8.29 -15.88 -11.75
C ALA A 314 8.10 -16.53 -10.37
N CYS A 315 7.48 -17.71 -10.34
CA CYS A 315 7.37 -18.57 -9.15
C CYS A 315 8.37 -19.73 -9.12
N GLY A 316 9.37 -19.74 -10.02
CA GLY A 316 10.43 -20.75 -10.08
C GLY A 316 9.96 -22.12 -10.54
N PHE A 317 8.85 -22.26 -11.26
CA PHE A 317 8.41 -23.52 -11.82
C PHE A 317 8.97 -23.70 -13.24
N GLY A 318 9.66 -24.81 -13.49
CA GLY A 318 10.23 -25.11 -14.79
C GLY A 318 9.21 -25.44 -15.89
N SER A 319 7.90 -25.56 -15.57
CA SER A 319 6.84 -25.75 -16.55
C SER A 319 5.46 -25.33 -16.03
N VAL A 320 4.62 -24.85 -16.96
CA VAL A 320 3.22 -24.51 -16.70
C VAL A 320 2.42 -25.71 -16.20
N ALA A 321 2.72 -26.92 -16.72
CA ALA A 321 2.04 -28.16 -16.32
C ALA A 321 2.28 -28.48 -14.85
N HIS A 322 3.54 -28.38 -14.37
CA HIS A 322 3.89 -28.60 -12.97
C HIS A 322 3.28 -27.55 -12.05
N PHE A 323 3.37 -26.26 -12.44
CA PHE A 323 2.71 -25.16 -11.73
C PHE A 323 1.21 -25.41 -11.58
N SER A 324 0.51 -25.68 -12.70
CA SER A 324 -0.94 -25.84 -12.72
C SER A 324 -1.41 -27.05 -11.87
N LYS A 325 -0.67 -28.16 -11.90
CA LYS A 325 -0.95 -29.34 -11.08
C LYS A 325 -0.80 -29.01 -9.60
N SER A 326 0.32 -28.38 -9.22
CA SER A 326 0.61 -27.99 -7.84
C SER A 326 -0.38 -26.93 -7.32
N PHE A 327 -0.73 -25.95 -8.14
CA PHE A 327 -1.70 -24.91 -7.84
C PHE A 327 -3.09 -25.51 -7.59
N LYS A 328 -3.56 -26.41 -8.47
CA LYS A 328 -4.84 -27.08 -8.30
C LYS A 328 -4.86 -27.93 -7.02
N SER A 329 -3.76 -28.62 -6.72
CA SER A 329 -3.64 -29.42 -5.49
C SER A 329 -3.77 -28.56 -4.22
N ARG A 330 -3.19 -27.34 -4.22
CA ARG A 330 -3.20 -26.45 -3.05
C ARG A 330 -4.50 -25.65 -2.91
N PHE A 331 -5.05 -25.13 -4.02
CA PHE A 331 -6.18 -24.18 -4.01
C PHE A 331 -7.50 -24.78 -4.51
N GLY A 332 -7.53 -26.05 -4.92
CA GLY A 332 -8.74 -26.72 -5.40
C GLY A 332 -9.19 -26.33 -6.82
N VAL A 333 -8.61 -25.28 -7.40
CA VAL A 333 -8.96 -24.76 -8.73
C VAL A 333 -7.72 -24.64 -9.61
N THR A 334 -7.86 -24.73 -10.93
CA THR A 334 -6.74 -24.50 -11.85
C THR A 334 -6.42 -23.01 -11.95
N PRO A 335 -5.15 -22.62 -12.23
CA PRO A 335 -4.77 -21.21 -12.42
C PRO A 335 -5.63 -20.51 -13.45
N THR A 336 -5.91 -21.15 -14.58
CA THR A 336 -6.77 -20.59 -15.65
C THR A 336 -8.20 -20.34 -15.19
N LYS A 337 -8.75 -21.18 -14.31
CA LYS A 337 -10.08 -20.97 -13.73
C LYS A 337 -10.07 -19.88 -12.68
N PHE A 338 -8.99 -19.78 -11.94
CA PHE A 338 -8.77 -18.74 -10.91
C PHE A 338 -8.63 -17.35 -11.54
N ASN A 339 -7.88 -17.22 -12.64
CA ASN A 339 -7.64 -15.97 -13.37
C ASN A 339 -8.83 -15.53 -14.28
N ARG A 340 -9.96 -16.25 -14.29
CA ARG A 340 -11.12 -15.78 -15.03
C ARG A 340 -11.69 -14.54 -14.36
N PRO A 341 -11.78 -13.37 -15.09
CA PRO A 341 -12.46 -12.20 -14.55
C PRO A 341 -13.88 -12.57 -14.17
N ILE A 342 -14.32 -12.13 -13.00
CA ILE A 342 -15.71 -12.20 -12.57
C ILE A 342 -16.54 -11.54 -13.70
N LYS A 343 -17.39 -12.30 -14.39
CA LYS A 343 -18.24 -11.79 -15.45
C LYS A 343 -19.05 -10.60 -14.89
N GLY A 344 -18.70 -9.38 -15.28
CA GLY A 344 -19.41 -8.17 -14.84
C GLY A 344 -18.64 -6.85 -15.02
N ALA A 345 -17.36 -6.85 -15.36
CA ALA A 345 -16.56 -5.62 -15.42
C ALA A 345 -15.71 -5.50 -16.71
N ARG A 346 -16.33 -5.64 -17.89
CA ARG A 346 -15.73 -5.08 -19.10
C ARG A 346 -16.75 -4.14 -19.76
N PRO A 347 -16.44 -2.84 -19.90
CA PRO A 347 -17.11 -2.03 -20.90
C PRO A 347 -16.69 -2.56 -22.27
N THR A 348 -17.65 -2.99 -23.05
CA THR A 348 -17.49 -3.28 -24.49
C THR A 348 -16.95 -2.01 -25.17
N PRO A 349 -15.88 -2.07 -25.98
CA PRO A 349 -15.51 -0.95 -26.84
C PRO A 349 -16.64 -0.77 -27.85
N SER A 350 -17.28 0.40 -27.83
CA SER A 350 -18.17 0.85 -28.89
C SER A 350 -17.35 1.00 -30.17
N ARG A 351 -17.85 0.36 -31.23
CA ARG A 351 -17.37 0.53 -32.61
C ARG A 351 -17.58 1.96 -33.11
#